data_5c42c9aeef3a0ff5c123e0ca2afd35c8
#
_entry.id   5c42c9aeef3a0ff5c123e0ca2afd35c8
#
_cell.length_a   1.000
_cell.length_b   1.000
_cell.length_c   1.000
_cell.angle_alpha   90.00
_cell.angle_beta   90.00
_cell.angle_gamma   90.00
#
_symmetry.space_group_name_H-M   'P 1'
#
loop_
_entity.id
_entity.type
_entity.pdbx_description
1 polymer ?
#
loop_
_entity_poly.entity_id
_entity_poly.type
_entity_poly.pdbx_seq_one_letter_code
_entity_poly.pdbx_strand_id
1 'polypeptide(L)'
;MAEYDHNKIFIVNGFYHCMKYSKTVSLFFILASLFVSCKHKPLPNQEMIDLLQSTDQHEYNQENIFCPEAVLKFADSLLNISSEGDDLMKIKFRKASALLQLGQEQTAIDVFEDMMKKTSPFEFDQRRSIMKDLAMAYLRLGERTNCFHNHTSESCIFPISLAGVHMDKKGSEKAIELYKQLLADDPHDLESKWLMNIAYMTIGGYPDQVPASLLLKVANEDTMNTIKPFTDVAANVGLNINNQAGGSIIEDFNNDDYLDIVTSSWSLKEPMHYSRSNGNGTFTDVSDSSWRLSYWRIEHNSNRL
;
A
#
# COMPACT_ATOMS: atom_id res chain seq x y z
N MET A 1 25.72 59.84 76.40
CA MET A 1 26.52 58.87 75.59
C MET A 1 25.65 57.68 75.43
N ALA A 2 25.03 57.49 74.27
CA ALA A 2 24.22 56.32 73.96
C ALA A 2 25.03 55.43 73.09
N GLU A 3 25.36 54.24 73.60
CA GLU A 3 26.07 53.20 72.92
C GLU A 3 25.11 52.55 71.87
N TYR A 4 25.45 52.68 70.61
CA TYR A 4 24.66 52.13 69.49
C TYR A 4 25.02 50.64 69.36
N ASP A 5 24.06 49.78 69.66
CA ASP A 5 24.21 48.30 69.62
C ASP A 5 24.20 47.81 68.14
N HIS A 6 25.37 47.58 67.59
CA HIS A 6 25.59 47.12 66.23
C HIS A 6 25.09 45.69 65.98
N ASN A 7 24.73 44.92 67.04
CA ASN A 7 24.31 43.53 66.87
C ASN A 7 22.85 43.36 66.48
N LYS A 8 21.97 44.36 66.73
CA LYS A 8 20.57 44.29 66.32
C LYS A 8 20.34 44.46 64.81
N ILE A 9 21.20 45.15 64.11
CA ILE A 9 21.08 45.38 62.64
C ILE A 9 21.42 44.13 61.85
N PHE A 10 22.34 43.31 62.30
CA PHE A 10 22.73 42.07 61.63
C PHE A 10 21.65 40.97 61.69
N ILE A 11 20.90 40.86 62.79
CA ILE A 11 19.84 39.89 62.93
C ILE A 11 18.62 40.23 62.07
N VAL A 12 18.28 41.50 61.92
CA VAL A 12 17.13 41.92 61.11
C VAL A 12 17.42 41.73 59.61
N ASN A 13 18.64 42.04 59.17
CA ASN A 13 19.03 41.81 57.74
C ASN A 13 19.15 40.34 57.39
N GLY A 14 19.60 39.45 58.29
CA GLY A 14 19.64 38.00 58.10
C GLY A 14 18.24 37.40 57.95
N PHE A 15 17.27 37.85 58.78
CA PHE A 15 15.90 37.37 58.69
C PHE A 15 15.18 37.82 57.40
N TYR A 16 15.44 39.04 56.95
CA TYR A 16 14.89 39.56 55.67
C TYR A 16 15.46 38.80 54.46
N HIS A 17 16.71 38.46 54.49
CA HIS A 17 17.32 37.65 53.39
C HIS A 17 16.83 36.21 53.41
N CYS A 18 16.67 35.59 54.59
CA CYS A 18 16.15 34.23 54.67
C CYS A 18 14.69 34.15 54.25
N MET A 19 13.85 35.14 54.60
CA MET A 19 12.44 35.20 54.15
C MET A 19 12.32 35.47 52.64
N LYS A 20 13.26 36.19 51.99
CA LYS A 20 13.24 36.48 50.58
C LYS A 20 13.61 35.22 49.77
N TYR A 21 14.57 34.43 50.23
CA TYR A 21 14.92 33.15 49.64
C TYR A 21 13.84 32.08 49.85
N SER A 22 13.17 32.05 50.99
CA SER A 22 12.06 31.13 51.26
C SER A 22 10.88 31.35 50.29
N LYS A 23 10.53 32.61 49.97
CA LYS A 23 9.44 32.92 49.03
C LYS A 23 9.83 32.59 47.56
N THR A 24 11.07 32.82 47.19
CA THR A 24 11.55 32.45 45.83
C THR A 24 11.68 30.96 45.65
N VAL A 25 12.16 30.19 46.63
CA VAL A 25 12.23 28.74 46.63
C VAL A 25 10.83 28.13 46.61
N SER A 26 9.87 28.65 47.40
CA SER A 26 8.48 28.22 47.40
C SER A 26 7.78 28.49 46.05
N LEU A 27 8.06 29.65 45.42
CA LEU A 27 7.53 29.97 44.09
C LEU A 27 8.09 29.04 43.00
N PHE A 28 9.37 28.66 43.14
CA PHE A 28 10.01 27.71 42.20
C PHE A 28 9.44 26.31 42.32
N PHE A 29 9.13 25.86 43.52
CA PHE A 29 8.46 24.55 43.73
C PHE A 29 7.02 24.56 43.24
N ILE A 30 6.28 25.68 43.36
CA ILE A 30 4.92 25.82 42.83
C ILE A 30 4.96 25.87 41.30
N LEU A 31 5.90 26.57 40.69
CA LEU A 31 6.08 26.54 39.24
C LEU A 31 6.53 25.15 38.75
N ALA A 32 7.45 24.51 39.43
CA ALA A 32 7.89 23.15 39.10
C ALA A 32 6.77 22.11 39.18
N SER A 33 5.85 22.26 40.16
CA SER A 33 4.67 21.37 40.29
C SER A 33 3.63 21.59 39.18
N LEU A 34 3.59 22.76 38.54
CA LEU A 34 2.72 23.02 37.38
C LEU A 34 3.22 22.31 36.11
N PHE A 35 4.52 22.03 36.00
CA PHE A 35 5.08 21.28 34.85
C PHE A 35 4.96 19.75 35.01
N VAL A 36 4.68 19.23 36.20
CA VAL A 36 4.54 17.79 36.45
C VAL A 36 3.10 17.29 36.20
N SER A 37 2.14 18.21 36.01
CA SER A 37 0.70 17.87 35.98
C SER A 37 0.12 17.52 34.61
N CYS A 38 0.93 17.51 33.54
CA CYS A 38 0.46 17.04 32.25
C CYS A 38 0.96 15.62 31.97
N LYS A 39 0.59 14.65 32.80
CA LYS A 39 0.55 13.28 32.33
C LYS A 39 -0.64 13.18 31.36
N HIS A 40 -0.38 13.19 30.07
CA HIS A 40 -1.37 12.71 29.11
C HIS A 40 -1.88 11.36 29.62
N LYS A 41 -3.18 11.28 29.90
CA LYS A 41 -3.78 9.96 30.12
C LYS A 41 -3.48 9.14 28.86
N PRO A 42 -2.84 7.98 29.01
CA PRO A 42 -2.69 7.10 27.86
C PRO A 42 -4.06 6.88 27.25
N LEU A 43 -4.13 6.92 25.93
CA LEU A 43 -5.37 6.63 25.23
C LEU A 43 -5.83 5.22 25.61
N PRO A 44 -7.13 4.97 25.73
CA PRO A 44 -7.63 3.61 25.80
C PRO A 44 -7.03 2.86 24.62
N ASN A 45 -6.42 1.73 24.85
CA ASN A 45 -5.70 0.91 23.87
C ASN A 45 -4.27 1.37 23.49
N GLN A 46 -3.60 2.22 24.26
CA GLN A 46 -2.22 2.62 23.97
C GLN A 46 -1.28 1.41 23.83
N GLU A 47 -1.42 0.39 24.65
CA GLU A 47 -0.63 -0.85 24.57
C GLU A 47 -0.84 -1.57 23.25
N MET A 48 -2.06 -1.60 22.72
CA MET A 48 -2.35 -2.18 21.42
C MET A 48 -1.71 -1.36 20.30
N ILE A 49 -1.77 -0.04 20.40
CA ILE A 49 -1.15 0.88 19.45
C ILE A 49 0.35 0.66 19.39
N ASP A 50 1.00 0.62 20.56
CA ASP A 50 2.45 0.40 20.68
C ASP A 50 2.84 -0.97 20.12
N LEU A 51 2.01 -2.00 20.35
CA LEU A 51 2.19 -3.33 19.78
C LEU A 51 2.10 -3.30 18.25
N LEU A 52 1.07 -2.68 17.70
CA LEU A 52 0.87 -2.59 16.25
C LEU A 52 2.00 -1.80 15.57
N GLN A 53 2.44 -0.69 16.17
CA GLN A 53 3.58 0.07 15.67
C GLN A 53 4.88 -0.73 15.71
N SER A 54 5.12 -1.48 16.78
CA SER A 54 6.31 -2.33 16.87
C SER A 54 6.26 -3.47 15.85
N THR A 55 5.08 -4.03 15.59
CA THR A 55 4.87 -5.07 14.58
C THR A 55 5.13 -4.52 13.17
N ASP A 56 4.59 -3.36 12.84
CA ASP A 56 4.84 -2.70 11.55
C ASP A 56 6.33 -2.42 11.31
N GLN A 57 7.03 -1.90 12.33
CA GLN A 57 8.47 -1.67 12.24
C GLN A 57 9.27 -2.97 12.06
N HIS A 58 8.84 -4.06 12.70
CA HIS A 58 9.47 -5.36 12.57
C HIS A 58 9.22 -5.98 11.18
N GLU A 59 8.01 -5.84 10.67
CA GLU A 59 7.61 -6.38 9.38
C GLU A 59 8.16 -5.57 8.18
N TYR A 60 8.60 -4.32 8.39
CA TYR A 60 9.24 -3.52 7.36
C TYR A 60 10.70 -3.95 7.15
N ASN A 61 10.88 -5.06 6.47
CA ASN A 61 12.22 -5.61 6.20
C ASN A 61 12.28 -6.23 4.79
N GLN A 62 13.50 -6.51 4.32
CA GLN A 62 13.77 -7.03 2.96
C GLN A 62 13.36 -8.50 2.75
N GLU A 63 13.03 -9.22 3.80
CA GLU A 63 12.59 -10.62 3.72
C GLU A 63 11.08 -10.72 3.60
N ASN A 64 10.36 -9.67 4.01
CA ASN A 64 8.92 -9.60 3.88
C ASN A 64 8.54 -9.22 2.44
N ILE A 65 8.03 -10.21 1.69
CA ILE A 65 7.61 -10.03 0.29
C ILE A 65 6.42 -9.07 0.11
N PHE A 66 5.70 -8.77 1.21
CA PHE A 66 4.60 -7.80 1.23
C PHE A 66 5.06 -6.36 1.51
N CYS A 67 6.37 -6.15 1.67
CA CYS A 67 7.00 -4.83 1.82
C CYS A 67 7.95 -4.53 0.65
N PRO A 68 7.41 -4.34 -0.58
CA PRO A 68 8.24 -4.16 -1.77
C PRO A 68 9.16 -2.95 -1.70
N GLU A 69 8.81 -1.90 -0.93
CA GLU A 69 9.68 -0.75 -0.71
C GLU A 69 10.95 -1.13 0.05
N ALA A 70 10.84 -1.98 1.08
CA ALA A 70 11.99 -2.46 1.84
C ALA A 70 12.86 -3.38 0.97
N VAL A 71 12.24 -4.25 0.18
CA VAL A 71 12.93 -5.11 -0.80
C VAL A 71 13.68 -4.28 -1.84
N LEU A 72 13.04 -3.25 -2.39
CA LEU A 72 13.65 -2.36 -3.39
C LEU A 72 14.87 -1.63 -2.82
N LYS A 73 14.70 -1.00 -1.65
CA LYS A 73 15.78 -0.28 -0.96
C LYS A 73 16.99 -1.18 -0.68
N PHE A 74 16.72 -2.40 -0.23
CA PHE A 74 17.77 -3.37 0.02
C PHE A 74 18.46 -3.82 -1.27
N ALA A 75 17.71 -4.13 -2.33
CA ALA A 75 18.27 -4.48 -3.63
C ALA A 75 19.15 -3.36 -4.19
N ASP A 76 18.71 -2.09 -4.09
CA ASP A 76 19.50 -0.93 -4.53
C ASP A 76 20.79 -0.79 -3.74
N SER A 77 20.78 -1.04 -2.43
CA SER A 77 22.00 -1.00 -1.61
C SER A 77 23.01 -2.07 -2.02
N LEU A 78 22.51 -3.28 -2.34
CA LEU A 78 23.38 -4.37 -2.80
C LEU A 78 23.95 -4.12 -4.20
N LEU A 79 23.18 -3.54 -5.11
CA LEU A 79 23.64 -3.20 -6.47
C LEU A 79 24.79 -2.18 -6.47
N ASN A 80 24.86 -1.33 -5.44
CA ASN A 80 25.96 -0.37 -5.30
C ASN A 80 27.30 -1.00 -4.88
N ILE A 81 27.28 -2.20 -4.31
CA ILE A 81 28.48 -2.90 -3.81
C ILE A 81 28.82 -4.19 -4.57
N SER A 82 27.85 -4.76 -5.31
CA SER A 82 28.02 -6.01 -6.06
C SER A 82 28.39 -5.69 -7.51
N SER A 83 29.48 -6.28 -7.99
CA SER A 83 30.00 -5.96 -9.33
C SER A 83 29.68 -6.97 -10.41
N GLU A 84 29.64 -8.27 -10.13
CA GLU A 84 29.40 -9.31 -11.16
C GLU A 84 28.92 -10.65 -10.56
N GLY A 85 28.32 -11.52 -11.40
CA GLY A 85 28.01 -12.92 -11.11
C GLY A 85 26.52 -13.22 -10.90
N ASP A 86 26.22 -14.46 -10.51
CA ASP A 86 24.84 -14.98 -10.31
C ASP A 86 24.08 -14.19 -9.24
N ASP A 87 24.76 -13.69 -8.23
CA ASP A 87 24.12 -12.90 -7.17
C ASP A 87 23.63 -11.55 -7.70
N LEU A 88 24.32 -10.94 -8.66
CA LEU A 88 23.88 -9.72 -9.31
C LEU A 88 22.56 -9.93 -10.06
N MET A 89 22.41 -11.08 -10.74
CA MET A 89 21.16 -11.41 -11.45
C MET A 89 20.01 -11.62 -10.48
N LYS A 90 20.21 -12.30 -9.37
CA LYS A 90 19.20 -12.48 -8.31
C LYS A 90 18.78 -11.15 -7.71
N ILE A 91 19.74 -10.25 -7.42
CA ILE A 91 19.44 -8.93 -6.88
C ILE A 91 18.62 -8.10 -7.89
N LYS A 92 19.00 -8.10 -9.18
CA LYS A 92 18.24 -7.43 -10.24
C LYS A 92 16.83 -7.99 -10.37
N PHE A 93 16.67 -9.31 -10.30
CA PHE A 93 15.37 -9.94 -10.36
C PHE A 93 14.48 -9.49 -9.19
N ARG A 94 15.00 -9.51 -7.96
CA ARG A 94 14.28 -9.00 -6.77
C ARG A 94 13.91 -7.52 -6.92
N LYS A 95 14.84 -6.70 -7.45
CA LYS A 95 14.57 -5.30 -7.74
C LYS A 95 13.42 -5.13 -8.72
N ALA A 96 13.45 -5.82 -9.85
CA ALA A 96 12.44 -5.72 -10.89
C ALA A 96 11.07 -6.20 -10.39
N SER A 97 11.03 -7.30 -9.63
CA SER A 97 9.79 -7.80 -9.02
C SER A 97 9.21 -6.82 -8.00
N ALA A 98 10.05 -6.18 -7.17
CA ALA A 98 9.60 -5.15 -6.24
C ALA A 98 9.07 -3.90 -6.95
N LEU A 99 9.75 -3.46 -8.03
CA LEU A 99 9.28 -2.36 -8.88
C LEU A 99 7.91 -2.65 -9.50
N LEU A 100 7.71 -3.89 -9.97
CA LEU A 100 6.43 -4.32 -10.52
C LEU A 100 5.31 -4.29 -9.47
N GLN A 101 5.59 -4.74 -8.25
CA GLN A 101 4.64 -4.68 -7.13
C GLN A 101 4.31 -3.23 -6.73
N LEU A 102 5.26 -2.30 -6.88
CA LEU A 102 5.08 -0.88 -6.61
C LEU A 102 4.39 -0.11 -7.75
N GLY A 103 3.98 -0.79 -8.82
CA GLY A 103 3.36 -0.15 -9.98
C GLY A 103 4.33 0.71 -10.81
N GLN A 104 5.62 0.36 -10.78
CA GLN A 104 6.65 0.99 -11.60
C GLN A 104 7.00 0.08 -12.80
N GLU A 105 5.97 -0.27 -13.57
CA GLU A 105 6.03 -1.31 -14.61
C GLU A 105 7.10 -1.01 -15.66
N GLN A 106 7.20 0.24 -16.13
CA GLN A 106 8.20 0.58 -17.15
C GLN A 106 9.62 0.38 -16.63
N THR A 107 9.90 0.80 -15.38
CA THR A 107 11.23 0.61 -14.78
C THR A 107 11.54 -0.88 -14.57
N ALA A 108 10.53 -1.67 -14.17
CA ALA A 108 10.68 -3.13 -14.06
C ALA A 108 11.00 -3.77 -15.42
N ILE A 109 10.29 -3.37 -16.49
CA ILE A 109 10.53 -3.82 -17.86
C ILE A 109 11.97 -3.55 -18.28
N ASP A 110 12.47 -2.33 -18.06
CA ASP A 110 13.84 -1.96 -18.42
C ASP A 110 14.88 -2.86 -17.74
N VAL A 111 14.66 -3.20 -16.46
CA VAL A 111 15.54 -4.12 -15.72
C VAL A 111 15.43 -5.55 -16.26
N PHE A 112 14.22 -6.06 -16.50
CA PHE A 112 14.03 -7.40 -17.04
C PHE A 112 14.61 -7.54 -18.45
N GLU A 113 14.45 -6.53 -19.31
CA GLU A 113 15.06 -6.53 -20.66
C GLU A 113 16.60 -6.51 -20.61
N ASP A 114 17.21 -5.75 -19.69
CA ASP A 114 18.66 -5.78 -19.48
C ASP A 114 19.12 -7.18 -19.01
N MET A 115 18.37 -7.81 -18.15
CA MET A 115 18.63 -9.19 -17.70
C MET A 115 18.51 -10.18 -18.86
N MET A 116 17.45 -10.09 -19.68
CA MET A 116 17.25 -10.96 -20.86
C MET A 116 18.40 -10.87 -21.85
N LYS A 117 18.97 -9.67 -22.06
CA LYS A 117 20.12 -9.46 -22.95
C LYS A 117 21.40 -10.10 -22.41
N LYS A 118 21.55 -10.20 -21.09
CA LYS A 118 22.73 -10.71 -20.39
C LYS A 118 22.69 -12.21 -20.07
N THR A 119 21.49 -12.78 -20.03
CA THR A 119 21.29 -14.21 -19.75
C THR A 119 21.58 -15.03 -21.01
N SER A 120 22.45 -16.02 -20.85
CA SER A 120 22.79 -16.95 -21.93
C SER A 120 21.54 -17.69 -22.46
N PRO A 121 21.44 -17.94 -23.76
CA PRO A 121 20.38 -18.78 -24.32
C PRO A 121 20.36 -20.20 -23.75
N PHE A 122 21.46 -20.67 -23.17
CA PHE A 122 21.57 -22.00 -22.57
C PHE A 122 21.13 -22.08 -21.10
N GLU A 123 20.86 -20.94 -20.47
CA GLU A 123 20.31 -20.84 -19.10
C GLU A 123 18.77 -20.84 -19.15
N PHE A 124 18.19 -21.94 -19.60
CA PHE A 124 16.76 -22.06 -19.92
C PHE A 124 15.85 -21.65 -18.76
N ASP A 125 16.07 -22.18 -17.56
CA ASP A 125 15.17 -21.95 -16.42
C ASP A 125 15.19 -20.49 -15.97
N GLN A 126 16.39 -19.88 -15.90
CA GLN A 126 16.53 -18.50 -15.52
C GLN A 126 15.92 -17.57 -16.57
N ARG A 127 16.20 -17.84 -17.85
CA ARG A 127 15.64 -17.07 -18.97
C ARG A 127 14.13 -17.17 -19.04
N ARG A 128 13.57 -18.36 -18.80
CA ARG A 128 12.13 -18.60 -18.74
C ARG A 128 11.48 -17.79 -17.61
N SER A 129 12.07 -17.79 -16.42
CA SER A 129 11.57 -17.03 -15.27
C SER A 129 11.54 -15.52 -15.57
N ILE A 130 12.64 -14.97 -16.08
CA ILE A 130 12.72 -13.57 -16.46
C ILE A 130 11.67 -13.24 -17.55
N MET A 131 11.50 -14.11 -18.53
CA MET A 131 10.54 -13.91 -19.63
C MET A 131 9.08 -13.89 -19.14
N LYS A 132 8.73 -14.73 -18.15
CA LYS A 132 7.41 -14.74 -17.52
C LYS A 132 7.10 -13.42 -16.83
N ASP A 133 8.02 -12.94 -16.01
CA ASP A 133 7.83 -11.69 -15.27
C ASP A 133 7.87 -10.47 -16.21
N LEU A 134 8.68 -10.52 -17.26
CA LEU A 134 8.69 -9.48 -18.30
C LEU A 134 7.35 -9.43 -19.06
N ALA A 135 6.79 -10.58 -19.41
CA ALA A 135 5.49 -10.66 -20.07
C ALA A 135 4.37 -10.12 -19.17
N MET A 136 4.41 -10.48 -17.89
CA MET A 136 3.49 -9.94 -16.88
C MET A 136 3.65 -8.42 -16.74
N ALA A 137 4.89 -7.91 -16.69
CA ALA A 137 5.15 -6.48 -16.57
C ALA A 137 4.58 -5.69 -17.76
N TYR A 138 4.73 -6.20 -18.98
CA TYR A 138 4.12 -5.59 -20.17
C TYR A 138 2.59 -5.63 -20.15
N LEU A 139 2.00 -6.74 -19.70
CA LEU A 139 0.55 -6.85 -19.59
C LEU A 139 -0.01 -5.85 -18.56
N ARG A 140 0.63 -5.72 -17.41
CA ARG A 140 0.25 -4.75 -16.37
C ARG A 140 0.46 -3.31 -16.80
N LEU A 141 1.53 -3.02 -17.53
CA LEU A 141 1.74 -1.69 -18.12
C LEU A 141 0.58 -1.34 -19.05
N GLY A 142 0.16 -2.28 -19.90
CA GLY A 142 -0.99 -2.10 -20.80
C GLY A 142 -2.30 -1.88 -20.02
N GLU A 143 -2.57 -2.71 -19.03
CA GLU A 143 -3.75 -2.59 -18.16
C GLU A 143 -3.78 -1.22 -17.46
N ARG A 144 -2.70 -0.85 -16.78
CA ARG A 144 -2.62 0.40 -16.01
C ARG A 144 -2.79 1.63 -16.91
N THR A 145 -2.11 1.66 -18.05
CA THR A 145 -2.21 2.78 -19.01
C THR A 145 -3.64 2.97 -19.48
N ASN A 146 -4.34 1.89 -19.83
CA ASN A 146 -5.71 1.96 -20.32
C ASN A 146 -6.72 2.19 -19.20
N CYS A 147 -6.58 1.52 -18.05
CA CYS A 147 -7.46 1.71 -16.90
C CYS A 147 -7.42 3.16 -16.39
N PHE A 148 -6.26 3.79 -16.37
CA PHE A 148 -6.12 5.17 -15.90
C PHE A 148 -6.80 6.19 -16.82
N HIS A 149 -6.81 5.93 -18.12
CA HIS A 149 -7.33 6.86 -19.14
C HIS A 149 -8.72 6.53 -19.65
N ASN A 150 -9.17 5.28 -19.55
CA ASN A 150 -10.40 4.80 -20.16
C ASN A 150 -11.04 3.65 -19.37
N HIS A 151 -11.22 3.83 -18.06
CA HIS A 151 -11.93 2.83 -17.25
C HIS A 151 -13.43 2.83 -17.58
N THR A 152 -13.95 1.64 -17.89
CA THR A 152 -15.37 1.40 -18.14
C THR A 152 -15.87 0.21 -17.33
N SER A 153 -17.19 0.00 -17.25
CA SER A 153 -17.78 -1.17 -16.59
C SER A 153 -17.31 -2.49 -17.19
N GLU A 154 -16.97 -2.50 -18.49
CA GLU A 154 -16.50 -3.69 -19.20
C GLU A 154 -15.01 -3.98 -19.01
N SER A 155 -14.23 -3.03 -18.47
CA SER A 155 -12.77 -3.16 -18.34
C SER A 155 -12.32 -4.33 -17.46
N CYS A 156 -13.15 -4.76 -16.49
CA CYS A 156 -12.85 -5.81 -15.52
C CYS A 156 -13.75 -7.04 -15.64
N ILE A 157 -14.60 -7.12 -16.69
CA ILE A 157 -15.54 -8.25 -16.88
C ILE A 157 -14.96 -9.21 -17.93
N PHE A 158 -14.86 -10.48 -17.61
CA PHE A 158 -14.39 -11.53 -18.53
C PHE A 158 -15.55 -12.16 -19.30
N PRO A 159 -15.38 -12.38 -20.63
CA PRO A 159 -14.23 -11.98 -21.45
C PRO A 159 -14.24 -10.46 -21.68
N ILE A 160 -13.05 -9.82 -21.58
CA ILE A 160 -12.90 -8.39 -21.86
C ILE A 160 -13.30 -8.13 -23.32
N SER A 161 -14.22 -7.22 -23.52
CA SER A 161 -14.81 -6.92 -24.83
C SER A 161 -15.30 -5.48 -24.91
N LEU A 162 -15.80 -5.06 -26.07
CA LEU A 162 -16.41 -3.76 -26.27
C LEU A 162 -15.55 -2.58 -25.77
N ALA A 163 -16.06 -1.78 -24.84
CA ALA A 163 -15.37 -0.64 -24.28
C ALA A 163 -14.24 -1.03 -23.30
N GLY A 164 -14.16 -2.30 -22.88
CA GLY A 164 -13.05 -2.84 -22.09
C GLY A 164 -11.78 -3.12 -22.90
N VAL A 165 -11.86 -3.12 -24.26
CA VAL A 165 -10.69 -3.31 -25.12
C VAL A 165 -9.76 -2.11 -25.00
N HIS A 166 -8.46 -2.38 -24.84
CA HIS A 166 -7.44 -1.36 -24.67
C HIS A 166 -7.31 -0.45 -25.90
N MET A 167 -7.19 0.84 -25.68
CA MET A 167 -6.86 1.81 -26.74
C MET A 167 -5.37 1.77 -27.08
N ASP A 168 -4.50 1.75 -26.07
CA ASP A 168 -3.08 1.46 -26.23
C ASP A 168 -2.82 -0.04 -26.06
N LYS A 169 -2.61 -0.74 -27.17
CA LYS A 169 -2.45 -2.19 -27.21
C LYS A 169 -1.01 -2.66 -27.07
N LYS A 170 -0.03 -1.75 -27.09
CA LYS A 170 1.41 -2.08 -27.15
C LYS A 170 1.87 -3.02 -26.04
N GLY A 171 1.45 -2.77 -24.80
CA GLY A 171 1.80 -3.63 -23.67
C GLY A 171 1.29 -5.05 -23.85
N SER A 172 0.01 -5.20 -24.19
CA SER A 172 -0.62 -6.50 -24.42
C SER A 172 -0.04 -7.23 -25.64
N GLU A 173 0.28 -6.53 -26.72
CA GLU A 173 0.94 -7.12 -27.91
C GLU A 173 2.32 -7.66 -27.56
N LYS A 174 3.12 -6.91 -26.77
CA LYS A 174 4.42 -7.38 -26.29
C LYS A 174 4.29 -8.60 -25.36
N ALA A 175 3.33 -8.59 -24.47
CA ALA A 175 3.04 -9.74 -23.61
C ALA A 175 2.68 -10.99 -24.45
N ILE A 176 1.84 -10.85 -25.49
CA ILE A 176 1.50 -11.94 -26.41
C ILE A 176 2.73 -12.53 -27.08
N GLU A 177 3.66 -11.68 -27.58
CA GLU A 177 4.90 -12.14 -28.20
C GLU A 177 5.72 -13.03 -27.24
N LEU A 178 5.86 -12.61 -25.99
CA LEU A 178 6.61 -13.34 -24.97
C LEU A 178 5.90 -14.63 -24.53
N TYR A 179 4.58 -14.57 -24.29
CA TYR A 179 3.80 -15.77 -23.93
C TYR A 179 3.80 -16.82 -25.06
N LYS A 180 3.79 -16.40 -26.33
CA LYS A 180 3.94 -17.34 -27.44
C LYS A 180 5.28 -18.09 -27.40
N GLN A 181 6.37 -17.39 -27.07
CA GLN A 181 7.68 -18.04 -26.90
C GLN A 181 7.67 -19.03 -25.74
N LEU A 182 7.17 -18.62 -24.58
CA LEU A 182 7.05 -19.50 -23.40
C LEU A 182 6.22 -20.75 -23.68
N LEU A 183 5.12 -20.60 -24.41
CA LEU A 183 4.21 -21.71 -24.76
C LEU A 183 4.69 -22.55 -25.94
N ALA A 184 5.63 -22.07 -26.76
CA ALA A 184 6.33 -22.88 -27.73
C ALA A 184 7.29 -23.87 -27.04
N ASP A 185 7.92 -23.45 -25.92
CA ASP A 185 8.81 -24.31 -25.14
C ASP A 185 8.02 -25.24 -24.22
N ASP A 186 6.92 -24.77 -23.61
CA ASP A 186 6.06 -25.58 -22.75
C ASP A 186 4.57 -25.26 -22.99
N PRO A 187 3.90 -26.00 -23.85
CA PRO A 187 2.46 -25.82 -24.14
C PRO A 187 1.53 -26.11 -22.94
N HIS A 188 2.05 -26.73 -21.89
CA HIS A 188 1.29 -27.07 -20.68
C HIS A 188 1.39 -26.02 -19.57
N ASP A 189 2.12 -24.93 -19.79
CA ASP A 189 2.17 -23.81 -18.85
C ASP A 189 0.81 -23.08 -18.83
N LEU A 190 -0.06 -23.50 -17.90
CA LEU A 190 -1.43 -22.98 -17.79
C LEU A 190 -1.46 -21.50 -17.41
N GLU A 191 -0.50 -21.01 -16.63
CA GLU A 191 -0.39 -19.61 -16.26
C GLU A 191 -0.12 -18.74 -17.48
N SER A 192 0.93 -19.03 -18.25
CA SER A 192 1.26 -18.32 -19.50
C SER A 192 0.12 -18.43 -20.51
N LYS A 193 -0.54 -19.58 -20.59
CA LYS A 193 -1.68 -19.77 -21.48
C LYS A 193 -2.88 -18.89 -21.08
N TRP A 194 -3.20 -18.82 -19.81
CA TRP A 194 -4.27 -17.97 -19.29
C TRP A 194 -3.99 -16.49 -19.53
N LEU A 195 -2.81 -16.01 -19.16
CA LEU A 195 -2.42 -14.62 -19.31
C LEU A 195 -2.33 -14.19 -20.78
N MET A 196 -1.91 -15.09 -21.67
CA MET A 196 -1.95 -14.84 -23.12
C MET A 196 -3.38 -14.66 -23.62
N ASN A 197 -4.34 -15.48 -23.16
CA ASN A 197 -5.75 -15.31 -23.55
C ASN A 197 -6.31 -13.96 -23.05
N ILE A 198 -5.96 -13.54 -21.81
CA ILE A 198 -6.30 -12.20 -21.32
C ILE A 198 -5.69 -11.12 -22.22
N ALA A 199 -4.42 -11.23 -22.59
CA ALA A 199 -3.77 -10.27 -23.46
C ALA A 199 -4.46 -10.18 -24.83
N TYR A 200 -4.96 -11.29 -25.36
CA TYR A 200 -5.78 -11.28 -26.59
C TYR A 200 -7.15 -10.62 -26.38
N MET A 201 -7.78 -10.79 -25.21
CA MET A 201 -9.03 -10.09 -24.89
C MET A 201 -8.80 -8.58 -24.88
N THR A 202 -7.73 -8.12 -24.22
CA THR A 202 -7.43 -6.69 -24.11
C THR A 202 -7.11 -6.02 -25.45
N ILE A 203 -6.61 -6.75 -26.45
CA ILE A 203 -6.42 -6.20 -27.81
C ILE A 203 -7.64 -6.37 -28.72
N GLY A 204 -8.71 -7.03 -28.24
CA GLY A 204 -9.91 -7.36 -29.02
C GLY A 204 -9.70 -8.50 -30.02
N GLY A 205 -8.70 -9.34 -29.80
CA GLY A 205 -8.36 -10.50 -30.66
C GLY A 205 -8.93 -11.83 -30.15
N TYR A 206 -9.54 -11.87 -28.98
CA TYR A 206 -10.15 -13.08 -28.46
C TYR A 206 -11.58 -13.24 -28.96
N PRO A 207 -12.03 -14.49 -29.30
CA PRO A 207 -11.23 -15.73 -29.36
C PRO A 207 -10.49 -15.95 -30.68
N ASP A 208 -10.80 -15.19 -31.73
CA ASP A 208 -10.53 -15.51 -33.15
C ASP A 208 -9.04 -15.49 -33.49
N GLN A 209 -8.23 -14.66 -32.85
CA GLN A 209 -6.81 -14.53 -33.10
C GLN A 209 -5.95 -15.41 -32.18
N VAL A 210 -6.56 -16.04 -31.17
CA VAL A 210 -5.84 -16.97 -30.29
C VAL A 210 -5.55 -18.25 -31.04
N PRO A 211 -4.29 -18.78 -31.05
CA PRO A 211 -3.99 -20.06 -31.66
C PRO A 211 -4.91 -21.17 -31.08
N ALA A 212 -5.54 -21.98 -31.94
CA ALA A 212 -6.57 -22.93 -31.53
C ALA A 212 -6.12 -23.92 -30.44
N SER A 213 -4.83 -24.34 -30.46
CA SER A 213 -4.25 -25.24 -29.44
C SER A 213 -4.06 -24.56 -28.09
N LEU A 214 -4.02 -23.22 -28.06
CA LEU A 214 -3.78 -22.40 -26.86
C LEU A 214 -5.03 -21.64 -26.40
N LEU A 215 -6.13 -21.76 -27.15
CA LEU A 215 -7.39 -21.11 -26.78
C LEU A 215 -7.98 -21.73 -25.51
N LEU A 216 -8.23 -20.90 -24.52
CA LEU A 216 -9.04 -21.22 -23.35
C LEU A 216 -10.44 -20.64 -23.57
N LYS A 217 -11.42 -21.48 -23.75
CA LYS A 217 -12.80 -21.03 -23.87
C LYS A 217 -13.29 -20.59 -22.49
N VAL A 218 -13.58 -19.32 -22.33
CA VAL A 218 -14.35 -18.81 -21.19
C VAL A 218 -15.77 -19.36 -21.37
N ALA A 219 -16.28 -20.05 -20.36
CA ALA A 219 -17.66 -20.53 -20.39
C ALA A 219 -18.57 -19.32 -20.64
N ASN A 220 -19.43 -19.43 -21.66
CA ASN A 220 -20.47 -18.43 -21.81
C ASN A 220 -21.30 -18.48 -20.52
N GLU A 221 -21.48 -17.31 -19.92
CA GLU A 221 -22.37 -17.16 -18.79
C GLU A 221 -23.72 -17.78 -19.18
N ASP A 222 -24.28 -18.50 -18.23
CA ASP A 222 -25.59 -19.12 -18.39
C ASP A 222 -26.57 -18.05 -18.87
N THR A 223 -27.02 -18.17 -20.10
CA THR A 223 -28.02 -17.25 -20.68
C THR A 223 -29.33 -17.27 -19.92
N MET A 224 -29.49 -18.18 -18.97
CA MET A 224 -30.59 -18.27 -18.01
C MET A 224 -30.40 -17.40 -16.78
N ASN A 225 -29.26 -16.72 -16.62
CA ASN A 225 -29.03 -15.84 -15.49
C ASN A 225 -29.89 -14.59 -15.60
N THR A 226 -30.92 -14.52 -14.77
CA THR A 226 -31.88 -13.39 -14.72
C THR A 226 -31.40 -12.25 -13.81
N ILE A 227 -30.31 -12.41 -13.12
CA ILE A 227 -29.73 -11.38 -12.22
C ILE A 227 -29.04 -10.33 -13.08
N LYS A 228 -29.56 -9.09 -13.00
CA LYS A 228 -28.93 -7.96 -13.67
C LYS A 228 -27.62 -7.60 -12.98
N PRO A 229 -26.60 -7.11 -13.73
CA PRO A 229 -25.40 -6.58 -13.13
C PRO A 229 -25.71 -5.49 -12.10
N PHE A 230 -24.97 -5.49 -10.98
CA PHE A 230 -25.08 -4.42 -9.99
C PHE A 230 -24.45 -3.15 -10.57
N THR A 231 -25.13 -2.03 -10.42
CA THR A 231 -24.58 -0.73 -10.79
C THR A 231 -23.65 -0.26 -9.68
N ASP A 232 -22.43 0.16 -10.04
CA ASP A 232 -21.55 0.82 -9.09
C ASP A 232 -22.10 2.20 -8.74
N VAL A 233 -22.46 2.39 -7.49
CA VAL A 233 -23.00 3.64 -6.94
C VAL A 233 -22.09 4.25 -5.86
N ALA A 234 -20.94 3.64 -5.59
CA ALA A 234 -20.07 3.99 -4.46
C ALA A 234 -19.73 5.50 -4.41
N ALA A 235 -19.37 6.09 -5.54
CA ALA A 235 -19.07 7.51 -5.62
C ALA A 235 -20.28 8.41 -5.29
N ASN A 236 -21.50 7.97 -5.67
CA ASN A 236 -22.72 8.76 -5.49
C ASN A 236 -23.24 8.70 -4.04
N VAL A 237 -22.87 7.67 -3.29
CA VAL A 237 -23.38 7.44 -1.94
C VAL A 237 -22.33 7.74 -0.85
N GLY A 238 -21.16 8.27 -1.20
CA GLY A 238 -20.12 8.65 -0.23
C GLY A 238 -19.19 7.52 0.19
N LEU A 239 -19.11 6.44 -0.61
CA LEU A 239 -18.23 5.29 -0.38
C LEU A 239 -17.01 5.28 -1.31
N ASN A 240 -16.69 6.41 -1.93
CA ASN A 240 -15.56 6.54 -2.86
C ASN A 240 -14.23 6.64 -2.09
N ILE A 241 -13.82 5.54 -1.48
CA ILE A 241 -12.56 5.43 -0.75
C ILE A 241 -11.54 4.80 -1.68
N ASN A 242 -10.43 5.50 -1.93
CA ASN A 242 -9.32 4.98 -2.72
C ASN A 242 -8.30 4.33 -1.78
N ASN A 243 -8.23 3.01 -1.79
CA ASN A 243 -7.26 2.24 -1.00
C ASN A 243 -6.87 0.95 -1.73
N GLN A 244 -5.94 0.19 -1.14
CA GLN A 244 -5.62 -1.17 -1.60
C GLN A 244 -6.65 -2.14 -1.01
N ALA A 245 -7.61 -2.52 -1.81
CA ALA A 245 -8.77 -3.31 -1.45
C ALA A 245 -8.48 -4.44 -0.44
N GLY A 246 -9.14 -4.36 0.71
CA GLY A 246 -9.11 -5.37 1.76
C GLY A 246 -10.46 -6.06 1.91
N GLY A 247 -10.83 -6.39 3.14
CA GLY A 247 -12.16 -6.91 3.48
C GLY A 247 -13.17 -5.80 3.78
N SER A 248 -14.44 -6.16 3.76
CA SER A 248 -15.53 -5.29 4.21
C SER A 248 -16.49 -6.04 5.15
N ILE A 249 -17.02 -5.33 6.12
CA ILE A 249 -18.03 -5.81 7.06
C ILE A 249 -19.18 -4.83 7.03
N ILE A 250 -20.39 -5.36 7.01
CA ILE A 250 -21.63 -4.57 7.03
C ILE A 250 -22.41 -4.98 8.26
N GLU A 251 -22.63 -4.02 9.17
CA GLU A 251 -23.34 -4.23 10.43
C GLU A 251 -23.85 -2.88 10.96
N ASP A 252 -24.81 -2.88 11.86
CA ASP A 252 -25.22 -1.68 12.61
C ASP A 252 -24.27 -1.50 13.80
N PHE A 253 -23.18 -0.74 13.60
CA PHE A 253 -22.14 -0.55 14.62
C PHE A 253 -22.50 0.49 15.68
N ASN A 254 -23.49 1.32 15.45
CA ASN A 254 -23.89 2.40 16.35
C ASN A 254 -25.26 2.19 17.00
N ASN A 255 -25.97 1.10 16.68
CA ASN A 255 -27.30 0.73 17.13
C ASN A 255 -28.37 1.79 16.77
N ASP A 256 -28.35 2.29 15.53
CA ASP A 256 -29.32 3.23 14.99
C ASP A 256 -30.30 2.59 14.01
N ASP A 257 -30.29 1.27 13.88
CA ASP A 257 -31.10 0.43 12.98
C ASP A 257 -30.74 0.61 11.47
N TYR A 258 -29.65 1.29 11.14
CA TYR A 258 -29.12 1.38 9.78
C TYR A 258 -27.79 0.64 9.67
N LEU A 259 -27.59 -0.04 8.53
CA LEU A 259 -26.35 -0.77 8.30
C LEU A 259 -25.23 0.17 7.90
N ASP A 260 -24.14 0.10 8.64
CA ASP A 260 -22.87 0.79 8.41
C ASP A 260 -21.89 -0.10 7.64
N ILE A 261 -20.79 0.46 7.18
CA ILE A 261 -19.76 -0.27 6.44
C ILE A 261 -18.38 0.01 7.05
N VAL A 262 -17.65 -1.06 7.37
CA VAL A 262 -16.24 -0.98 7.74
C VAL A 262 -15.42 -1.66 6.64
N THR A 263 -14.41 -0.97 6.13
CA THR A 263 -13.48 -1.51 5.13
C THR A 263 -12.06 -1.49 5.64
N SER A 264 -11.27 -2.50 5.28
CA SER A 264 -9.83 -2.56 5.53
C SER A 264 -9.05 -2.38 4.24
N SER A 265 -7.75 -2.08 4.36
CA SER A 265 -6.81 -2.05 3.26
C SER A 265 -5.75 -3.14 3.41
N TRP A 266 -5.20 -3.61 2.29
CA TRP A 266 -4.02 -4.46 2.25
C TRP A 266 -2.74 -3.71 2.59
N SER A 267 -2.76 -2.39 2.43
CA SER A 267 -1.60 -1.54 2.76
C SER A 267 -1.42 -1.43 4.27
N LEU A 268 -0.21 -1.68 4.75
CA LEU A 268 0.16 -1.43 6.15
C LEU A 268 0.12 0.07 6.52
N LYS A 269 0.05 0.95 5.52
CA LYS A 269 0.07 2.42 5.69
C LYS A 269 -1.30 3.07 5.59
N GLU A 270 -2.33 2.30 5.24
CA GLU A 270 -3.69 2.80 5.06
C GLU A 270 -4.58 2.39 6.23
N PRO A 271 -5.37 3.32 6.78
CA PRO A 271 -6.28 3.02 7.88
C PRO A 271 -7.45 2.16 7.42
N MET A 272 -8.11 1.52 8.38
CA MET A 272 -9.47 1.05 8.20
C MET A 272 -10.42 2.24 8.11
N HIS A 273 -11.47 2.13 7.30
CA HIS A 273 -12.50 3.15 7.16
C HIS A 273 -13.81 2.66 7.76
N TYR A 274 -14.44 3.53 8.54
CA TYR A 274 -15.78 3.34 9.05
C TYR A 274 -16.73 4.35 8.41
N SER A 275 -17.55 3.87 7.51
CA SER A 275 -18.57 4.63 6.81
C SER A 275 -19.92 4.43 7.49
N ARG A 276 -20.36 5.43 8.25
CA ARG A 276 -21.65 5.42 8.94
C ARG A 276 -22.77 5.76 7.97
N SER A 277 -23.85 5.00 8.03
CA SER A 277 -25.08 5.29 7.30
C SER A 277 -25.73 6.59 7.77
N ASN A 278 -26.24 7.38 6.83
CA ASN A 278 -27.02 8.59 7.12
C ASN A 278 -28.55 8.31 7.15
N GLY A 279 -28.98 7.06 7.03
CA GLY A 279 -30.38 6.66 7.00
C GLY A 279 -31.15 7.02 5.71
N ASN A 280 -30.48 7.63 4.73
CA ASN A 280 -31.05 8.09 3.47
C ASN A 280 -30.43 7.41 2.24
N GLY A 281 -29.66 6.33 2.45
CA GLY A 281 -28.93 5.62 1.41
C GLY A 281 -27.57 6.23 1.06
N THR A 282 -27.10 7.21 1.84
CA THR A 282 -25.74 7.76 1.73
C THR A 282 -24.93 7.46 3.00
N PHE A 283 -23.60 7.60 2.90
CA PHE A 283 -22.68 7.28 3.98
C PHE A 283 -21.74 8.47 4.24
N THR A 284 -21.25 8.54 5.48
CA THR A 284 -20.25 9.50 5.90
C THR A 284 -19.08 8.75 6.52
N ASP A 285 -17.86 8.97 6.02
CA ASP A 285 -16.66 8.45 6.65
C ASP A 285 -16.43 9.18 7.99
N VAL A 286 -16.50 8.41 9.07
CA VAL A 286 -16.37 8.88 10.45
C VAL A 286 -15.18 8.24 11.17
N SER A 287 -14.25 7.68 10.43
CA SER A 287 -13.08 6.96 10.93
C SER A 287 -12.30 7.77 11.95
N ASP A 288 -12.01 9.04 11.66
CA ASP A 288 -11.22 9.92 12.53
C ASP A 288 -11.94 10.26 13.85
N SER A 289 -13.26 10.30 13.85
CA SER A 289 -14.07 10.75 15.00
C SER A 289 -14.52 9.62 15.91
N SER A 290 -14.88 8.47 15.32
CA SER A 290 -15.58 7.39 16.05
C SER A 290 -14.64 6.37 16.67
N TRP A 291 -13.52 6.07 16.02
CA TRP A 291 -12.65 4.99 16.46
C TRP A 291 -11.31 5.49 16.97
N ARG A 292 -10.96 6.77 16.74
CA ARG A 292 -9.56 7.21 16.87
C ARG A 292 -8.59 6.18 16.29
N LEU A 293 -9.04 5.52 15.25
CA LEU A 293 -8.28 4.58 14.44
C LEU A 293 -7.23 5.31 13.59
N SER A 294 -7.05 6.61 13.81
CA SER A 294 -5.90 7.41 13.38
C SER A 294 -4.55 6.77 13.73
N TYR A 295 -4.56 5.68 14.46
CA TYR A 295 -3.36 4.95 14.87
C TYR A 295 -2.76 4.05 13.80
N TRP A 296 -3.50 3.74 12.74
CA TRP A 296 -2.92 3.20 11.52
C TRP A 296 -2.40 4.27 10.57
N ARG A 297 -2.68 5.53 10.88
CA ARG A 297 -1.95 6.63 10.28
C ARG A 297 -0.59 6.71 10.99
N ILE A 298 0.31 5.83 10.64
CA ILE A 298 1.73 6.06 10.87
C ILE A 298 2.04 7.31 10.06
N GLU A 299 2.06 8.44 10.75
CA GLU A 299 2.62 9.64 10.20
C GLU A 299 4.09 9.32 9.85
N HIS A 300 4.32 8.87 8.63
CA HIS A 300 5.59 9.07 7.98
C HIS A 300 5.75 10.57 7.70
N ASN A 301 5.71 11.35 8.77
CA ASN A 301 6.29 12.67 8.83
C ASN A 301 7.78 12.51 9.17
N SER A 302 8.44 11.63 8.43
CA SER A 302 9.89 11.54 8.44
C SER A 302 10.41 12.19 7.19
N ASN A 303 10.75 13.48 7.35
CA ASN A 303 11.80 14.15 6.62
C ASN A 303 11.63 14.22 5.09
N ARG A 304 10.85 15.22 4.69
CA ARG A 304 11.32 16.04 3.59
C ARG A 304 12.59 16.76 4.09
N LEU A 305 13.71 16.22 3.78
CA LEU A 305 14.98 16.90 3.58
C LEU A 305 15.58 16.39 2.29
#